data_7233d149a2ef8069f224c8168293a7e2
#
_entry.id   7233d149a2ef8069f224c8168293a7e2
#
_cell.length_a   1.000
_cell.length_b   1.000
_cell.length_c   1.000
_cell.angle_alpha   90.00
_cell.angle_beta   90.00
_cell.angle_gamma   90.00
#
_symmetry.space_group_name_H-M   'P 1'
#
loop_
_entity.id
_entity.type
_entity.pdbx_description
1 polymer ?
#
loop_
_entity_poly.entity_id
_entity_poly.type
_entity_poly.pdbx_seq_one_letter_code
_entity_poly.pdbx_strand_id
1 'polypeptide(L)'
;SDVCSSDLPFVGLILAFLVMRLIVVIFRNKNPQKVGGGFRHAQSVSACAMAMGHGMQDAQKTMGVIFLLLISMGYASASDEMPVWIVFACAGAISIGTAVGGKRIMKTLGRGIIDLDPARGFSAESVSATVLYVTALGLDAPVSTTQVITGGILGAGVEKRVSSVRWGVGVNILWAWGLTLPAAAAIAALVYLIIKLVSGL
;
A
#
# COMPACT_ATOMS: atom_id res chain seq x y z
N SER A 1 18.49 7.30 10.33
CA SER A 1 18.59 6.30 9.26
C SER A 1 17.40 6.49 8.33
N ASP A 2 17.63 7.29 7.30
CA ASP A 2 16.59 7.72 6.35
C ASP A 2 16.43 6.65 5.27
N VAL A 3 15.71 5.60 5.58
CA VAL A 3 15.10 4.80 4.52
C VAL A 3 14.02 5.68 3.92
N CYS A 4 14.40 6.41 2.89
CA CYS A 4 13.52 7.34 2.22
C CYS A 4 12.33 6.55 1.69
N SER A 5 11.12 6.96 1.98
CA SER A 5 9.89 6.28 1.50
C SER A 5 9.87 6.11 -0.02
N SER A 6 10.69 6.87 -0.75
CA SER A 6 10.93 6.76 -2.19
C SER A 6 11.66 5.49 -2.62
N ASP A 7 12.43 4.83 -1.74
CA ASP A 7 13.21 3.65 -2.07
C ASP A 7 12.40 2.35 -1.99
N LEU A 8 11.32 2.37 -1.23
CA LEU A 8 10.48 1.20 -0.97
C LEU A 8 9.81 0.60 -2.22
N PRO A 9 9.36 1.38 -3.21
CA PRO A 9 8.88 0.81 -4.47
C PRO A 9 9.95 -0.01 -5.20
N PHE A 10 11.21 0.45 -5.14
CA PHE A 10 12.34 -0.27 -5.75
C PHE A 10 12.69 -1.53 -4.96
N VAL A 11 12.64 -1.48 -3.63
CA VAL A 11 12.80 -2.67 -2.78
C VAL A 11 11.71 -3.69 -3.09
N GLY A 12 10.44 -3.27 -3.15
CA GLY A 12 9.32 -4.12 -3.53
C GLY A 12 9.51 -4.73 -4.92
N LEU A 13 9.97 -3.94 -5.90
CA LEU A 13 10.23 -4.39 -7.26
C LEU A 13 11.32 -5.46 -7.31
N ILE A 14 12.47 -5.20 -6.70
CA ILE A 14 13.61 -6.12 -6.71
C ILE A 14 13.26 -7.43 -6.01
N LEU A 15 12.68 -7.35 -4.81
CA LEU A 15 12.31 -8.53 -4.04
C LEU A 15 11.23 -9.37 -4.75
N ALA A 16 10.19 -8.74 -5.32
CA ALA A 16 9.15 -9.47 -6.04
C ALA A 16 9.68 -10.09 -7.34
N PHE A 17 10.61 -9.44 -8.04
CA PHE A 17 11.31 -10.03 -9.17
C PHE A 17 12.09 -11.28 -8.75
N LEU A 18 12.85 -11.21 -7.65
CA LEU A 18 13.64 -12.35 -7.15
C LEU A 18 12.75 -13.51 -6.70
N VAL A 19 11.69 -13.23 -5.95
CA VAL A 19 10.73 -14.24 -5.49
C VAL A 19 10.03 -14.87 -6.69
N MET A 20 9.58 -14.09 -7.67
CA MET A 20 8.95 -14.63 -8.87
C MET A 20 9.93 -15.47 -9.69
N ARG A 21 11.18 -15.02 -9.82
CA ARG A 21 12.25 -15.80 -10.47
C ARG A 21 12.48 -17.14 -9.78
N LEU A 22 12.52 -17.14 -8.45
CA LEU A 22 12.65 -18.36 -7.65
C LEU A 22 11.46 -19.30 -7.88
N ILE A 23 10.23 -18.80 -7.89
CA ILE A 23 9.03 -19.58 -8.19
C ILE A 23 9.14 -20.24 -9.57
N VAL A 24 9.52 -19.47 -10.60
CA VAL A 24 9.68 -20.01 -11.97
C VAL A 24 10.74 -21.10 -12.02
N VAL A 25 11.88 -20.91 -11.35
CA VAL A 25 12.95 -21.93 -11.33
C VAL A 25 12.50 -23.22 -10.62
N ILE A 26 11.85 -23.12 -9.47
CA ILE A 26 11.40 -24.29 -8.68
C ILE A 26 10.30 -25.06 -9.41
N PHE A 27 9.35 -24.36 -10.04
CA PHE A 27 8.17 -24.98 -10.64
C PHE A 27 8.29 -25.20 -12.16
N ARG A 28 9.43 -24.89 -12.76
CA ARG A 28 9.71 -24.98 -14.21
C ARG A 28 9.30 -26.31 -14.84
N ASN A 29 9.52 -27.41 -14.11
CA ASN A 29 9.27 -28.78 -14.61
C ASN A 29 7.95 -29.37 -14.07
N LYS A 30 7.09 -28.58 -13.45
CA LYS A 30 5.82 -29.04 -12.87
C LYS A 30 4.65 -28.74 -13.82
N ASN A 31 3.55 -29.49 -13.67
CA ASN A 31 2.34 -29.26 -14.46
C ASN A 31 1.74 -27.88 -14.14
N PRO A 32 1.60 -26.97 -15.13
CA PRO A 32 1.14 -25.61 -14.91
C PRO A 32 -0.25 -25.51 -14.27
N GLN A 33 -1.16 -26.44 -14.58
CA GLN A 33 -2.52 -26.44 -14.03
C GLN A 33 -2.53 -26.75 -12.54
N LYS A 34 -1.73 -27.73 -12.07
CA LYS A 34 -1.60 -28.08 -10.66
C LYS A 34 -0.91 -26.96 -9.87
N VAL A 35 0.13 -26.40 -10.44
CA VAL A 35 0.87 -25.26 -9.85
C VAL A 35 -0.05 -24.04 -9.71
N GLY A 36 -0.80 -23.71 -10.78
CA GLY A 36 -1.76 -22.59 -10.75
C GLY A 36 -2.87 -22.76 -9.71
N GLY A 37 -3.35 -23.99 -9.51
CA GLY A 37 -4.31 -24.29 -8.44
C GLY A 37 -3.75 -24.06 -7.06
N GLY A 38 -2.53 -24.52 -6.78
CA GLY A 38 -1.83 -24.29 -5.50
C GLY A 38 -1.58 -22.80 -5.25
N PHE A 39 -1.10 -22.06 -6.24
CA PHE A 39 -0.87 -20.62 -6.10
C PHE A 39 -2.15 -19.81 -5.93
N ARG A 40 -3.30 -20.27 -6.41
CA ARG A 40 -4.58 -19.60 -6.14
C ARG A 40 -4.93 -19.60 -4.65
N HIS A 41 -4.72 -20.71 -3.95
CA HIS A 41 -4.91 -20.76 -2.50
C HIS A 41 -3.83 -19.98 -1.74
N ALA A 42 -2.56 -20.11 -2.15
CA ALA A 42 -1.47 -19.34 -1.58
C ALA A 42 -1.69 -17.83 -1.74
N GLN A 43 -2.18 -17.38 -2.90
CA GLN A 43 -2.53 -15.98 -3.16
C GLN A 43 -3.66 -15.49 -2.25
N SER A 44 -4.67 -16.32 -1.95
CA SER A 44 -5.70 -15.92 -1.00
C SER A 44 -5.13 -15.64 0.40
N VAL A 45 -4.16 -16.43 0.84
CA VAL A 45 -3.48 -16.20 2.13
C VAL A 45 -2.61 -14.93 2.07
N SER A 46 -1.83 -14.75 1.00
CA SER A 46 -1.01 -13.53 0.84
C SER A 46 -1.86 -12.26 0.74
N ALA A 47 -3.02 -12.35 0.08
CA ALA A 47 -3.97 -11.23 0.01
C ALA A 47 -4.52 -10.85 1.39
N CYS A 48 -4.84 -11.83 2.25
CA CYS A 48 -5.24 -11.56 3.64
C CYS A 48 -4.10 -10.89 4.42
N ALA A 49 -2.88 -11.40 4.33
CA ALA A 49 -1.72 -10.81 4.99
C ALA A 49 -1.48 -9.37 4.49
N MET A 50 -1.56 -9.15 3.18
CA MET A 50 -1.43 -7.83 2.58
C MET A 50 -2.53 -6.87 3.05
N ALA A 51 -3.79 -7.33 3.13
CA ALA A 51 -4.92 -6.52 3.60
C ALA A 51 -4.74 -6.10 5.08
N MET A 52 -4.26 -7.01 5.93
CA MET A 52 -3.94 -6.68 7.33
C MET A 52 -2.82 -5.66 7.42
N GLY A 53 -1.70 -5.86 6.72
CA GLY A 53 -0.57 -4.93 6.71
C GLY A 53 -0.96 -3.54 6.18
N HIS A 54 -1.78 -3.50 5.12
CA HIS A 54 -2.32 -2.25 4.58
C HIS A 54 -3.22 -1.52 5.59
N GLY A 55 -4.19 -2.22 6.19
CA GLY A 55 -5.08 -1.64 7.19
C GLY A 55 -4.32 -1.11 8.41
N MET A 56 -3.33 -1.85 8.90
CA MET A 56 -2.49 -1.44 10.02
C MET A 56 -1.71 -0.16 9.69
N GLN A 57 -1.01 -0.11 8.57
CA GLN A 57 -0.20 1.04 8.16
C GLN A 57 -1.04 2.31 7.93
N ASP A 58 -2.14 2.21 7.22
CA ASP A 58 -2.93 3.39 6.85
C ASP A 58 -3.80 3.88 8.02
N ALA A 59 -4.30 2.98 8.88
CA ALA A 59 -5.03 3.37 10.08
C ALA A 59 -4.10 4.10 11.07
N GLN A 60 -2.90 3.58 11.34
CA GLN A 60 -1.95 4.19 12.27
C GLN A 60 -1.58 5.63 11.91
N LYS A 61 -1.37 5.92 10.61
CA LYS A 61 -1.09 7.29 10.15
C LYS A 61 -2.22 8.26 10.50
N THR A 62 -3.45 7.86 10.20
CA THR A 62 -4.63 8.69 10.44
C THR A 62 -4.88 8.86 11.94
N MET A 63 -4.74 7.78 12.72
CA MET A 63 -4.84 7.81 14.18
C MET A 63 -3.81 8.77 14.79
N GLY A 64 -2.55 8.69 14.33
CA GLY A 64 -1.47 9.57 14.80
C GLY A 64 -1.76 11.04 14.56
N VAL A 65 -2.26 11.40 13.36
CA VAL A 65 -2.61 12.79 13.04
C VAL A 65 -3.76 13.30 13.92
N ILE A 66 -4.81 12.49 14.12
CA ILE A 66 -5.95 12.87 14.99
C ILE A 66 -5.46 13.01 16.44
N PHE A 67 -4.63 12.11 16.92
CA PHE A 67 -4.14 12.16 18.29
C PHE A 67 -3.22 13.37 18.52
N LEU A 68 -2.33 13.69 17.57
CA LEU A 68 -1.50 14.91 17.61
C LEU A 68 -2.37 16.18 17.64
N LEU A 69 -3.48 16.19 16.91
CA LEU A 69 -4.41 17.32 16.95
C LEU A 69 -5.03 17.48 18.35
N LEU A 70 -5.46 16.39 18.99
CA LEU A 70 -6.00 16.42 20.35
C LEU A 70 -4.96 16.93 21.36
N ILE A 71 -3.70 16.53 21.23
CA ILE A 71 -2.60 17.03 22.06
C ILE A 71 -2.42 18.54 21.84
N SER A 72 -2.39 18.98 20.59
CA SER A 72 -2.21 20.41 20.27
C SER A 72 -3.34 21.30 20.77
N MET A 73 -4.55 20.77 20.91
CA MET A 73 -5.72 21.45 21.44
C MET A 73 -5.83 21.34 22.98
N GLY A 74 -4.93 20.62 23.65
CA GLY A 74 -4.94 20.43 25.09
C GLY A 74 -5.96 19.43 25.62
N TYR A 75 -6.58 18.61 24.74
CA TYR A 75 -7.53 17.57 25.12
C TYR A 75 -6.87 16.23 25.48
N ALA A 76 -5.58 16.07 25.20
CA ALA A 76 -4.79 14.91 25.54
C ALA A 76 -3.34 15.31 25.81
N SER A 77 -2.62 14.50 26.60
CA SER A 77 -1.17 14.63 26.81
C SER A 77 -0.41 13.64 25.92
N ALA A 78 0.84 13.93 25.62
CA ALA A 78 1.70 13.02 24.86
C ALA A 78 2.01 11.70 25.60
N SER A 79 1.79 11.70 26.94
CA SER A 79 1.92 10.50 27.80
C SER A 79 0.64 9.68 27.89
N ASP A 80 -0.48 10.18 27.36
CA ASP A 80 -1.76 9.47 27.44
C ASP A 80 -1.82 8.33 26.40
N GLU A 81 -2.56 7.29 26.73
CA GLU A 81 -2.86 6.25 25.77
C GLU A 81 -3.83 6.75 24.71
N MET A 82 -3.66 6.26 23.47
CA MET A 82 -4.56 6.64 22.37
C MET A 82 -6.00 6.24 22.69
N PRO A 83 -6.97 7.16 22.61
CA PRO A 83 -8.36 6.86 22.87
C PRO A 83 -8.93 5.81 21.91
N VAL A 84 -9.57 4.79 22.44
CA VAL A 84 -10.09 3.63 21.70
C VAL A 84 -11.10 4.04 20.60
N TRP A 85 -11.86 5.12 20.80
CA TRP A 85 -12.79 5.63 19.79
C TRP A 85 -12.08 6.09 18.51
N ILE A 86 -10.84 6.62 18.58
CA ILE A 86 -10.05 6.98 17.39
C ILE A 86 -9.73 5.74 16.58
N VAL A 87 -9.37 4.65 17.26
CA VAL A 87 -9.05 3.37 16.61
C VAL A 87 -10.26 2.86 15.82
N PHE A 88 -11.45 2.80 16.46
CA PHE A 88 -12.67 2.34 15.80
C PHE A 88 -13.15 3.29 14.69
N ALA A 89 -13.03 4.59 14.89
CA ALA A 89 -13.41 5.58 13.87
C ALA A 89 -12.52 5.45 12.62
N CYS A 90 -11.20 5.37 12.79
CA CYS A 90 -10.26 5.21 11.67
C CYS A 90 -10.42 3.85 10.96
N ALA A 91 -10.52 2.75 11.72
CA ALA A 91 -10.72 1.42 11.16
C ALA A 91 -12.04 1.33 10.39
N GLY A 92 -13.13 1.89 10.95
CA GLY A 92 -14.44 1.95 10.29
C GLY A 92 -14.40 2.77 9.00
N ALA A 93 -13.78 3.95 9.03
CA ALA A 93 -13.67 4.82 7.86
C ALA A 93 -12.87 4.15 6.73
N ILE A 94 -11.73 3.52 7.04
CA ILE A 94 -10.92 2.79 6.06
C ILE A 94 -11.68 1.59 5.49
N SER A 95 -12.38 0.83 6.34
CA SER A 95 -13.17 -0.33 5.91
C SER A 95 -14.27 0.08 4.93
N ILE A 96 -15.04 1.13 5.25
CA ILE A 96 -16.10 1.66 4.38
C ILE A 96 -15.50 2.22 3.10
N GLY A 97 -14.43 3.02 3.19
CA GLY A 97 -13.74 3.60 2.03
C GLY A 97 -13.22 2.53 1.07
N THR A 98 -12.64 1.45 1.60
CA THR A 98 -12.15 0.32 0.82
C THR A 98 -13.31 -0.45 0.18
N ALA A 99 -14.42 -0.66 0.88
CA ALA A 99 -15.59 -1.34 0.35
C ALA A 99 -16.21 -0.57 -0.83
N VAL A 100 -16.27 0.75 -0.75
CA VAL A 100 -16.85 1.62 -1.78
C VAL A 100 -15.88 1.87 -2.94
N GLY A 101 -14.61 2.20 -2.63
CA GLY A 101 -13.61 2.64 -3.62
C GLY A 101 -12.69 1.54 -4.16
N GLY A 102 -12.52 0.45 -3.42
CA GLY A 102 -11.48 -0.56 -3.69
C GLY A 102 -11.60 -1.27 -5.04
N LYS A 103 -12.80 -1.47 -5.56
CA LYS A 103 -13.01 -2.13 -6.87
C LYS A 103 -12.28 -1.43 -8.02
N ARG A 104 -12.24 -0.10 -8.02
CA ARG A 104 -11.58 0.69 -9.07
C ARG A 104 -10.07 0.55 -8.99
N ILE A 105 -9.52 0.60 -7.78
CA ILE A 105 -8.09 0.45 -7.52
C ILE A 105 -7.63 -0.97 -7.87
N MET A 106 -8.36 -2.01 -7.44
CA MET A 106 -8.08 -3.40 -7.76
C MET A 106 -8.06 -3.65 -9.28
N LYS A 107 -8.97 -3.03 -10.05
CA LYS A 107 -8.98 -3.15 -11.50
C LYS A 107 -7.73 -2.52 -12.14
N THR A 108 -7.28 -1.37 -11.64
CA THR A 108 -6.10 -0.68 -12.15
C THR A 108 -4.81 -1.43 -11.79
N LEU A 109 -4.62 -1.82 -10.55
CA LEU A 109 -3.42 -2.52 -10.09
C LEU A 109 -3.38 -3.97 -10.58
N GLY A 110 -4.52 -4.68 -10.50
CA GLY A 110 -4.57 -6.12 -10.81
C GLY A 110 -4.63 -6.45 -12.30
N ARG A 111 -5.11 -5.56 -13.16
CA ARG A 111 -5.24 -5.78 -14.61
C ARG A 111 -4.70 -4.65 -15.47
N GLY A 112 -4.46 -3.49 -14.87
CA GLY A 112 -3.99 -2.31 -15.60
C GLY A 112 -2.50 -2.34 -15.87
N ILE A 113 -1.70 -2.77 -14.91
CA ILE A 113 -0.23 -2.74 -14.99
C ILE A 113 0.30 -3.97 -15.75
N ILE A 114 -0.14 -5.15 -15.34
CA ILE A 114 0.20 -6.45 -15.96
C ILE A 114 -1.02 -7.36 -15.95
N ASP A 115 -0.97 -8.45 -16.73
CA ASP A 115 -1.93 -9.54 -16.58
C ASP A 115 -1.45 -10.44 -15.43
N LEU A 116 -2.02 -10.23 -14.24
CA LEU A 116 -1.69 -10.98 -13.03
C LEU A 116 -2.25 -12.40 -13.11
N ASP A 117 -1.36 -13.40 -13.09
CA ASP A 117 -1.68 -14.76 -12.76
C ASP A 117 -1.50 -15.05 -11.25
N PRO A 118 -2.02 -16.17 -10.73
CA PRO A 118 -1.95 -16.45 -9.28
C PRO A 118 -0.54 -16.49 -8.71
N ALA A 119 0.46 -16.93 -9.47
CA ALA A 119 1.85 -16.99 -8.99
C ALA A 119 2.47 -15.59 -8.88
N ARG A 120 2.19 -14.69 -9.85
CA ARG A 120 2.63 -13.30 -9.81
C ARG A 120 1.90 -12.52 -8.73
N GLY A 121 0.59 -12.74 -8.58
CA GLY A 121 -0.19 -12.16 -7.49
C GLY A 121 0.37 -12.55 -6.13
N PHE A 122 0.60 -13.83 -5.91
CA PHE A 122 1.24 -14.33 -4.69
C PHE A 122 2.61 -13.70 -4.43
N SER A 123 3.48 -13.62 -5.44
CA SER A 123 4.81 -13.01 -5.31
C SER A 123 4.71 -11.53 -4.92
N ALA A 124 3.89 -10.74 -5.64
CA ALA A 124 3.72 -9.33 -5.37
C ALA A 124 3.14 -9.06 -3.97
N GLU A 125 2.08 -9.77 -3.59
CA GLU A 125 1.39 -9.61 -2.31
C GLU A 125 2.24 -10.07 -1.13
N SER A 126 2.93 -11.23 -1.24
CA SER A 126 3.79 -11.75 -0.17
C SER A 126 4.95 -10.82 0.11
N VAL A 127 5.64 -10.34 -0.92
CA VAL A 127 6.74 -9.38 -0.78
C VAL A 127 6.23 -8.07 -0.20
N SER A 128 5.13 -7.55 -0.72
CA SER A 128 4.57 -6.30 -0.22
C SER A 128 4.12 -6.41 1.24
N ALA A 129 3.44 -7.50 1.61
CA ALA A 129 3.08 -7.76 2.99
C ALA A 129 4.32 -7.81 3.90
N THR A 130 5.37 -8.53 3.49
CA THR A 130 6.61 -8.62 4.25
C THR A 130 7.22 -7.23 4.47
N VAL A 131 7.33 -6.41 3.41
CA VAL A 131 7.84 -5.04 3.54
C VAL A 131 6.99 -4.22 4.49
N LEU A 132 5.66 -4.29 4.40
CA LEU A 132 4.76 -3.54 5.29
C LEU A 132 4.90 -3.97 6.75
N TYR A 133 5.00 -5.27 7.03
CA TYR A 133 5.18 -5.75 8.40
C TYR A 133 6.56 -5.39 8.97
N VAL A 134 7.62 -5.53 8.18
CA VAL A 134 8.97 -5.15 8.62
C VAL A 134 9.05 -3.65 8.91
N THR A 135 8.44 -2.81 8.07
CA THR A 135 8.45 -1.35 8.29
C THR A 135 7.53 -0.93 9.43
N ALA A 136 6.39 -1.61 9.64
CA ALA A 136 5.46 -1.27 10.71
C ALA A 136 5.92 -1.74 12.09
N LEU A 137 6.46 -2.97 12.19
CA LEU A 137 6.77 -3.61 13.46
C LEU A 137 8.25 -3.57 13.81
N GLY A 138 9.11 -3.38 12.83
CA GLY A 138 10.57 -3.41 13.04
C GLY A 138 11.24 -2.04 12.95
N LEU A 139 10.71 -1.13 12.14
CA LEU A 139 11.31 0.18 11.88
C LEU A 139 10.44 1.34 12.37
N ASP A 140 9.20 1.08 12.81
CA ASP A 140 8.19 2.10 13.17
C ASP A 140 8.06 3.21 12.11
N ALA A 141 8.25 2.82 10.83
CA ALA A 141 8.29 3.75 9.71
C ALA A 141 6.98 3.72 8.92
N PRO A 142 6.26 4.85 8.82
CA PRO A 142 5.07 4.94 7.99
C PRO A 142 5.44 4.94 6.51
N VAL A 143 4.99 3.91 5.77
CA VAL A 143 5.30 3.76 4.34
C VAL A 143 4.03 3.79 3.49
N SER A 144 4.18 4.12 2.19
CA SER A 144 3.06 4.09 1.26
C SER A 144 2.79 2.67 0.77
N THR A 145 1.68 2.10 1.24
CA THR A 145 1.23 0.75 0.85
C THR A 145 1.03 0.62 -0.67
N THR A 146 0.49 1.67 -1.31
CA THR A 146 0.28 1.71 -2.76
C THR A 146 1.59 1.69 -3.54
N GLN A 147 2.61 2.38 -3.06
CA GLN A 147 3.93 2.39 -3.68
C GLN A 147 4.60 1.01 -3.59
N VAL A 148 4.55 0.39 -2.41
CA VAL A 148 5.14 -0.93 -2.17
C VAL A 148 4.47 -1.99 -3.06
N ILE A 149 3.12 -2.06 -3.09
CA ILE A 149 2.42 -3.07 -3.91
C ILE A 149 2.60 -2.81 -5.41
N THR A 150 2.65 -1.56 -5.85
CA THR A 150 2.93 -1.23 -7.25
C THR A 150 4.33 -1.71 -7.66
N GLY A 151 5.33 -1.48 -6.82
CA GLY A 151 6.67 -2.02 -7.01
C GLY A 151 6.68 -3.54 -7.09
N GLY A 152 5.97 -4.21 -6.16
CA GLY A 152 5.81 -5.66 -6.15
C GLY A 152 5.18 -6.22 -7.44
N ILE A 153 4.11 -5.58 -7.93
CA ILE A 153 3.45 -5.97 -9.19
C ILE A 153 4.37 -5.77 -10.39
N LEU A 154 5.06 -4.64 -10.45
CA LEU A 154 6.03 -4.37 -11.52
C LEU A 154 7.17 -5.39 -11.51
N GLY A 155 7.73 -5.71 -10.35
CA GLY A 155 8.81 -6.69 -10.20
C GLY A 155 8.40 -8.09 -10.65
N ALA A 156 7.24 -8.57 -10.19
CA ALA A 156 6.69 -9.85 -10.63
C ALA A 156 6.36 -9.88 -12.14
N GLY A 157 6.01 -8.72 -12.73
CA GLY A 157 5.70 -8.58 -14.15
C GLY A 157 6.93 -8.59 -15.04
N VAL A 158 7.96 -7.86 -14.66
CA VAL A 158 9.22 -7.72 -15.42
C VAL A 158 9.97 -9.06 -15.53
N GLU A 159 9.78 -9.97 -14.55
CA GLU A 159 10.39 -11.31 -14.58
C GLU A 159 10.11 -12.06 -15.90
N LYS A 160 8.92 -11.95 -16.46
CA LYS A 160 8.56 -12.59 -17.72
C LYS A 160 9.19 -11.88 -18.91
N ARG A 161 8.91 -10.60 -19.05
CA ARG A 161 9.47 -9.69 -20.08
C ARG A 161 9.17 -8.24 -19.64
N VAL A 162 10.10 -7.33 -19.87
CA VAL A 162 9.88 -5.90 -19.63
C VAL A 162 8.68 -5.37 -20.45
N SER A 163 8.45 -5.92 -21.65
CA SER A 163 7.32 -5.56 -22.51
C SER A 163 5.96 -6.09 -22.03
N SER A 164 5.92 -6.99 -21.03
CA SER A 164 4.65 -7.45 -20.45
C SER A 164 4.01 -6.43 -19.51
N VAL A 165 4.78 -5.42 -19.11
CA VAL A 165 4.33 -4.31 -18.27
C VAL A 165 3.77 -3.19 -19.15
N ARG A 166 2.56 -2.73 -18.81
CA ARG A 166 1.92 -1.59 -19.47
C ARG A 166 2.46 -0.28 -18.87
N TRP A 167 3.64 0.11 -19.31
CA TRP A 167 4.39 1.26 -18.79
C TRP A 167 3.60 2.57 -18.78
N GLY A 168 2.66 2.76 -19.73
CA GLY A 168 1.77 3.93 -19.72
C GLY A 168 0.93 4.03 -18.44
N VAL A 169 0.48 2.91 -17.88
CA VAL A 169 -0.23 2.91 -16.59
C VAL A 169 0.76 3.19 -15.45
N GLY A 170 1.96 2.64 -15.50
CA GLY A 170 3.03 2.91 -14.54
C GLY A 170 3.38 4.39 -14.46
N VAL A 171 3.56 5.04 -15.62
CA VAL A 171 3.84 6.49 -15.71
C VAL A 171 2.68 7.31 -15.14
N ASN A 172 1.42 6.94 -15.40
CA ASN A 172 0.26 7.64 -14.82
C ASN A 172 0.24 7.52 -13.29
N ILE A 173 0.65 6.37 -12.73
CA ILE A 173 0.76 6.17 -11.29
C ILE A 173 1.88 7.06 -10.71
N LEU A 174 3.03 7.17 -11.37
CA LEU A 174 4.11 8.06 -10.96
C LEU A 174 3.66 9.53 -10.95
N TRP A 175 2.94 9.98 -11.99
CA TRP A 175 2.35 11.32 -12.01
C TRP A 175 1.35 11.53 -10.87
N ALA A 176 0.49 10.53 -10.58
CA ALA A 176 -0.41 10.60 -9.44
C ALA A 176 0.34 10.76 -8.12
N TRP A 177 1.44 10.03 -7.91
CA TRP A 177 2.27 10.19 -6.71
C TRP A 177 2.91 11.58 -6.60
N GLY A 178 3.44 12.11 -7.70
CA GLY A 178 4.02 13.46 -7.72
C GLY A 178 2.99 14.56 -7.44
N LEU A 179 1.74 14.37 -7.88
CA LEU A 179 0.66 15.34 -7.70
C LEU A 179 -0.01 15.26 -6.31
N THR A 180 0.16 14.16 -5.57
CA THR A 180 -0.52 14.02 -4.27
C THR A 180 -0.08 15.07 -3.24
N LEU A 181 1.21 15.37 -3.14
CA LEU A 181 1.73 16.37 -2.19
C LEU A 181 1.21 17.78 -2.49
N PRO A 182 1.37 18.34 -3.71
CA PRO A 182 0.86 19.68 -4.01
C PRO A 182 -0.66 19.76 -3.94
N ALA A 183 -1.39 18.71 -4.35
CA ALA A 183 -2.84 18.68 -4.25
C ALA A 183 -3.31 18.66 -2.79
N ALA A 184 -2.70 17.82 -1.94
CA ALA A 184 -3.02 17.77 -0.52
C ALA A 184 -2.71 19.11 0.19
N ALA A 185 -1.58 19.72 -0.12
CA ALA A 185 -1.20 21.03 0.41
C ALA A 185 -2.19 22.12 -0.01
N ALA A 186 -2.62 22.15 -1.28
CA ALA A 186 -3.59 23.10 -1.77
C ALA A 186 -4.97 22.94 -1.09
N ILE A 187 -5.43 21.69 -0.93
CA ILE A 187 -6.70 21.40 -0.23
C ILE A 187 -6.60 21.81 1.25
N ALA A 188 -5.51 21.46 1.94
CA ALA A 188 -5.30 21.84 3.33
C ALA A 188 -5.27 23.37 3.51
N ALA A 189 -4.59 24.10 2.64
CA ALA A 189 -4.56 25.55 2.64
C ALA A 189 -5.96 26.16 2.41
N LEU A 190 -6.72 25.60 1.47
CA LEU A 190 -8.10 26.04 1.18
C LEU A 190 -9.00 25.81 2.41
N VAL A 191 -8.96 24.64 3.02
CA VAL A 191 -9.74 24.30 4.23
C VAL A 191 -9.35 25.22 5.38
N TYR A 192 -8.05 25.46 5.59
CA TYR A 192 -7.57 26.40 6.62
C TYR A 192 -8.11 27.81 6.40
N LEU A 193 -8.07 28.31 5.16
CA LEU A 193 -8.61 29.64 4.83
C LEU A 193 -10.11 29.74 5.08
N ILE A 194 -10.88 28.69 4.72
CA ILE A 194 -12.32 28.64 4.98
C ILE A 194 -12.60 28.68 6.48
N ILE A 195 -11.91 27.85 7.27
CA ILE A 195 -12.06 27.82 8.72
C ILE A 195 -11.71 29.19 9.32
N LYS A 196 -10.60 29.78 8.92
CA LYS A 196 -10.17 31.09 9.40
C LYS A 196 -11.22 32.18 9.08
N LEU A 197 -11.81 32.12 7.89
CA LEU A 197 -12.83 33.09 7.48
C LEU A 197 -14.13 32.94 8.28
N VAL A 198 -14.52 31.68 8.59
CA VAL A 198 -15.76 31.38 9.31
C VAL A 198 -15.60 31.57 10.82
N SER A 199 -14.43 31.24 11.39
CA SER A 199 -14.17 31.36 12.82
C SER A 199 -13.75 32.74 13.28
N GLY A 200 -13.44 33.65 12.35
CA GLY A 200 -13.00 35.03 12.67
C GLY A 200 -11.63 35.12 13.34
N LEU A 201 -10.82 34.05 13.27
CA LEU A 201 -9.47 33.94 13.82
C LEU A 201 -8.42 34.59 12.91
#